data_b7ba28af1418f6c7e7d006cce2765944
#
_entry.id   b7ba28af1418f6c7e7d006cce2765944
#
_cell.length_a   1.000
_cell.length_b   1.000
_cell.length_c   1.000
_cell.angle_alpha   90.00
_cell.angle_beta   90.00
_cell.angle_gamma   90.00
#
_symmetry.space_group_name_H-M   'P 1'
#
loop_
_entity.id
_entity.type
_entity.pdbx_description
1 polymer ?
#
loop_
_entity_poly.entity_id
_entity_poly.type
_entity_poly.pdbx_seq_one_letter_code
_entity_poly.pdbx_strand_id
1 'polypeptide(L)'
;MNKLLCKNNESSQSAQTSLSTTNKEEVEEFCEKYNESEQLENEYIFTFGYGNRKNYDLFSAYLQNYDIKYVIDVRKNPRAWTRRWYGDKIEEFCFSKNVKYISKIDLGNTSGTKKWIPPNQKKAKAALLEVAEITQQGTVLLLCAEMNPDKCHRVGVAQKLAKLVSLPVKHLL
;
A
#
# COMPACT_ATOMS: atom_id res chain seq x y z
N MET A 1 -1.23 14.94 -17.74
CA MET A 1 -1.67 15.27 -19.12
C MET A 1 -1.35 14.18 -20.15
N ASN A 2 -0.75 13.04 -19.76
CA ASN A 2 -0.29 12.01 -20.73
C ASN A 2 -1.15 10.72 -20.80
N LYS A 3 -2.24 10.63 -20.04
CA LYS A 3 -3.16 9.45 -20.09
C LYS A 3 -4.08 9.38 -21.33
N LEU A 4 -4.13 10.44 -22.14
CA LEU A 4 -5.06 10.52 -23.31
C LEU A 4 -4.46 10.02 -24.62
N LEU A 5 -3.15 9.82 -24.70
CA LEU A 5 -2.46 9.45 -25.95
C LEU A 5 -2.47 7.94 -26.26
N CYS A 6 -2.60 7.08 -25.27
CA CYS A 6 -2.59 5.63 -25.47
C CYS A 6 -3.97 5.00 -25.71
N LYS A 7 -5.09 5.73 -25.58
CA LYS A 7 -6.45 5.17 -25.69
C LYS A 7 -7.25 5.51 -26.95
N ASN A 8 -6.73 6.31 -27.89
CA ASN A 8 -7.52 6.81 -29.01
C ASN A 8 -7.03 6.37 -30.41
N ASN A 9 -6.63 5.11 -30.59
CA ASN A 9 -6.22 4.60 -31.91
C ASN A 9 -7.19 3.60 -32.55
N GLU A 10 -8.44 3.54 -32.10
CA GLU A 10 -9.50 2.81 -32.80
C GLU A 10 -10.68 3.74 -33.10
N SER A 11 -10.62 4.42 -34.22
CA SER A 11 -11.70 4.90 -35.09
C SER A 11 -11.35 6.26 -35.70
N SER A 12 -10.74 6.25 -36.87
CA SER A 12 -11.07 7.07 -38.03
C SER A 12 -10.11 6.79 -39.17
N GLN A 13 -10.56 5.98 -40.13
CA GLN A 13 -9.99 5.92 -41.46
C GLN A 13 -10.34 7.26 -42.15
N SER A 14 -9.32 8.04 -42.43
CA SER A 14 -9.12 8.91 -43.59
C SER A 14 -8.18 10.07 -43.24
N ALA A 15 -6.88 9.86 -43.36
CA ALA A 15 -5.88 10.83 -43.81
C ALA A 15 -4.53 10.10 -43.84
N GLN A 16 -4.14 9.65 -45.02
CA GLN A 16 -2.79 9.20 -45.30
C GLN A 16 -1.83 10.36 -45.17
N THR A 17 -1.02 10.36 -44.15
CA THR A 17 0.25 11.08 -44.12
C THR A 17 1.26 10.13 -43.49
N SER A 18 2.29 9.80 -44.24
CA SER A 18 3.36 8.89 -43.89
C SER A 18 4.12 9.36 -42.64
N LEU A 19 3.75 8.87 -41.47
CA LEU A 19 4.59 8.88 -40.29
C LEU A 19 5.55 7.70 -40.39
N SER A 20 6.87 7.99 -40.30
CA SER A 20 7.94 7.01 -40.38
C SER A 20 7.78 5.93 -39.31
N THR A 21 8.05 4.68 -39.67
CA THR A 21 8.01 3.46 -38.83
C THR A 21 8.75 3.61 -37.48
N THR A 22 9.80 4.46 -37.46
CA THR A 22 10.58 4.79 -36.26
C THR A 22 9.79 5.40 -35.11
N ASN A 23 8.78 6.22 -35.41
CA ASN A 23 7.97 6.84 -34.32
C ASN A 23 6.99 5.88 -33.65
N LYS A 24 6.66 4.78 -34.29
CA LYS A 24 5.71 3.80 -33.75
C LYS A 24 6.37 2.84 -32.78
N GLU A 25 7.59 2.39 -33.13
CA GLU A 25 8.40 1.52 -32.27
C GLU A 25 8.86 2.24 -31.00
N GLU A 26 9.29 3.53 -31.09
CA GLU A 26 9.67 4.34 -29.94
C GLU A 26 8.47 4.61 -28.99
N VAL A 27 7.27 4.78 -29.52
CA VAL A 27 6.05 4.98 -28.70
C VAL A 27 5.60 3.65 -28.06
N GLU A 28 5.72 2.53 -28.76
CA GLU A 28 5.41 1.21 -28.22
C GLU A 28 6.42 0.82 -27.12
N GLU A 29 7.72 0.99 -27.34
CA GLU A 29 8.78 0.77 -26.34
C GLU A 29 8.61 1.70 -25.12
N PHE A 30 8.21 2.97 -25.34
CA PHE A 30 7.90 3.90 -24.27
C PHE A 30 6.65 3.48 -23.48
N CYS A 31 5.59 3.03 -24.14
CA CYS A 31 4.38 2.52 -23.49
C CYS A 31 4.64 1.22 -22.73
N GLU A 32 5.43 0.28 -23.27
CA GLU A 32 5.83 -0.95 -22.57
C GLU A 32 6.64 -0.65 -21.31
N LYS A 33 7.62 0.25 -21.40
CA LYS A 33 8.46 0.66 -20.27
C LYS A 33 7.67 1.39 -19.16
N TYR A 34 6.63 2.16 -19.53
CA TYR A 34 5.72 2.78 -18.54
C TYR A 34 4.73 1.77 -17.96
N ASN A 35 4.27 0.79 -18.74
CA ASN A 35 3.42 -0.29 -18.24
C ASN A 35 4.18 -1.24 -17.30
N GLU A 36 5.46 -1.54 -17.56
CA GLU A 36 6.31 -2.31 -16.64
C GLU A 36 6.57 -1.54 -15.33
N SER A 37 6.74 -0.19 -15.36
CA SER A 37 6.90 0.61 -14.16
C SER A 37 5.60 0.74 -13.35
N GLU A 38 4.42 0.77 -13.99
CA GLU A 38 3.13 0.78 -13.30
C GLU A 38 2.80 -0.59 -12.68
N GLN A 39 3.28 -1.72 -13.24
CA GLN A 39 3.12 -3.06 -12.65
C GLN A 39 4.05 -3.31 -11.46
N LEU A 40 5.23 -2.69 -11.42
CA LEU A 40 6.19 -2.81 -10.31
C LEU A 40 5.73 -2.16 -8.99
N GLU A 41 4.80 -1.20 -9.03
CA GLU A 41 4.32 -0.50 -7.84
C GLU A 41 3.38 -1.34 -6.96
N ASN A 42 2.74 -2.38 -7.50
CA ASN A 42 1.83 -3.28 -6.76
C ASN A 42 2.52 -4.52 -6.16
N GLU A 43 3.85 -4.64 -6.26
CA GLU A 43 4.58 -5.87 -5.92
C GLU A 43 5.05 -5.95 -4.46
N TYR A 44 4.70 -5.00 -3.60
CA TYR A 44 5.18 -4.96 -2.22
C TYR A 44 4.04 -4.87 -1.20
N ILE A 45 4.22 -5.57 -0.09
CA ILE A 45 3.53 -5.23 1.15
C ILE A 45 4.35 -4.15 1.85
N PHE A 46 3.83 -2.93 1.91
CA PHE A 46 4.50 -1.85 2.63
C PHE A 46 4.18 -1.92 4.12
N THR A 47 5.12 -1.47 4.95
CA THR A 47 4.88 -1.30 6.39
C THR A 47 5.40 0.04 6.86
N PHE A 48 4.65 0.70 7.74
CA PHE A 48 5.00 1.99 8.32
C PHE A 48 4.72 2.03 9.82
N GLY A 49 5.62 2.68 10.56
CA GLY A 49 5.44 2.98 11.98
C GLY A 49 5.52 4.48 12.22
N TYR A 50 4.46 5.07 12.76
CA TYR A 50 4.43 6.53 12.94
C TYR A 50 5.37 7.03 14.05
N GLY A 51 5.75 6.19 15.03
CA GLY A 51 6.64 6.57 16.11
C GLY A 51 6.20 7.85 16.84
N ASN A 52 7.15 8.76 17.07
CA ASN A 52 6.90 10.06 17.71
C ASN A 52 6.64 11.19 16.69
N ARG A 53 6.24 10.87 15.45
CA ARG A 53 6.02 11.89 14.42
C ARG A 53 4.89 12.83 14.79
N LYS A 54 5.15 14.13 14.63
CA LYS A 54 4.23 15.21 15.03
C LYS A 54 3.18 15.52 13.96
N ASN A 55 3.39 15.09 12.71
CA ASN A 55 2.52 15.36 11.57
C ASN A 55 2.42 14.17 10.63
N TYR A 56 1.65 14.33 9.55
CA TYR A 56 1.45 13.31 8.53
C TYR A 56 2.35 13.47 7.29
N ASP A 57 3.31 14.41 7.27
CA ASP A 57 4.02 14.78 6.03
C ASP A 57 4.69 13.58 5.38
N LEU A 58 5.49 12.83 6.14
CA LEU A 58 6.15 11.63 5.63
C LEU A 58 5.15 10.51 5.29
N PHE A 59 4.13 10.34 6.13
CA PHE A 59 3.07 9.38 5.86
C PHE A 59 2.33 9.71 4.55
N SER A 60 1.98 10.99 4.36
CA SER A 60 1.37 11.48 3.12
C SER A 60 2.25 11.24 1.90
N ALA A 61 3.56 11.54 2.02
CA ALA A 61 4.51 11.30 0.94
C ALA A 61 4.56 9.81 0.54
N TYR A 62 4.57 8.91 1.51
CA TYR A 62 4.54 7.47 1.22
C TYR A 62 3.23 7.00 0.59
N LEU A 63 2.08 7.51 1.05
CA LEU A 63 0.80 7.18 0.42
C LEU A 63 0.78 7.55 -1.06
N GLN A 64 1.36 8.70 -1.42
CA GLN A 64 1.42 9.19 -2.80
C GLN A 64 2.50 8.49 -3.63
N ASN A 65 3.74 8.41 -3.12
CA ASN A 65 4.90 7.91 -3.88
C ASN A 65 4.78 6.41 -4.22
N TYR A 66 4.08 5.64 -3.38
CA TYR A 66 3.88 4.21 -3.58
C TYR A 66 2.44 3.86 -3.96
N ASP A 67 1.66 4.82 -4.39
CA ASP A 67 0.25 4.67 -4.80
C ASP A 67 -0.56 3.77 -3.84
N ILE A 68 -0.38 3.98 -2.51
CA ILE A 68 -1.05 3.17 -1.49
C ILE A 68 -2.57 3.34 -1.63
N LYS A 69 -3.29 2.24 -1.81
CA LYS A 69 -4.75 2.22 -1.89
C LYS A 69 -5.40 1.87 -0.55
N TYR A 70 -4.71 1.06 0.27
CA TYR A 70 -5.23 0.57 1.53
C TYR A 70 -4.22 0.74 2.66
N VAL A 71 -4.64 1.35 3.76
CA VAL A 71 -3.90 1.39 5.02
C VAL A 71 -4.57 0.42 5.99
N ILE A 72 -3.86 -0.63 6.36
CA ILE A 72 -4.31 -1.65 7.30
C ILE A 72 -3.68 -1.38 8.66
N ASP A 73 -4.46 -0.89 9.61
CA ASP A 73 -3.99 -0.65 10.96
C ASP A 73 -3.98 -1.95 11.77
N VAL A 74 -2.77 -2.46 12.06
CA VAL A 74 -2.56 -3.72 12.78
C VAL A 74 -2.37 -3.53 14.29
N ARG A 75 -2.73 -2.37 14.83
CA ARG A 75 -2.68 -2.13 16.28
C ARG A 75 -3.87 -2.79 16.98
N LYS A 76 -3.62 -3.41 18.13
CA LYS A 76 -4.68 -3.93 18.99
C LYS A 76 -5.65 -2.81 19.46
N ASN A 77 -5.06 -1.64 19.77
CA ASN A 77 -5.80 -0.43 20.12
C ASN A 77 -5.34 0.69 19.19
N PRO A 78 -6.17 1.18 18.27
CA PRO A 78 -5.83 2.27 17.35
C PRO A 78 -5.87 3.64 18.05
N ARG A 79 -5.13 3.76 19.16
CA ARG A 79 -4.93 4.96 19.98
C ARG A 79 -3.44 5.24 20.13
N ALA A 80 -3.08 6.48 20.42
CA ALA A 80 -1.70 6.96 20.53
C ALA A 80 -1.59 8.04 21.62
N TRP A 81 -0.38 8.53 21.94
CA TRP A 81 -0.17 9.69 22.81
C TRP A 81 -0.77 10.95 22.24
N THR A 82 -0.69 11.13 20.92
CA THR A 82 -1.28 12.29 20.24
C THR A 82 -2.57 11.90 19.53
N ARG A 83 -3.59 12.71 19.61
CA ARG A 83 -4.91 12.51 19.02
C ARG A 83 -4.84 12.27 17.49
N ARG A 84 -3.86 12.89 16.84
CA ARG A 84 -3.64 12.76 15.39
C ARG A 84 -3.47 11.31 14.95
N TRP A 85 -2.80 10.46 15.72
CA TRP A 85 -2.57 9.06 15.40
C TRP A 85 -3.63 8.09 15.97
N TYR A 86 -4.79 8.60 16.33
CA TYR A 86 -5.96 7.76 16.61
C TYR A 86 -6.53 7.23 15.30
N GLY A 87 -7.17 6.05 15.34
CA GLY A 87 -7.70 5.40 14.16
C GLY A 87 -8.68 6.27 13.36
N ASP A 88 -9.62 6.91 14.04
CA ASP A 88 -10.58 7.84 13.43
C ASP A 88 -9.91 9.02 12.71
N LYS A 89 -8.81 9.57 13.27
CA LYS A 89 -8.07 10.68 12.65
C LYS A 89 -7.21 10.24 11.47
N ILE A 90 -6.67 9.02 11.53
CA ILE A 90 -5.96 8.42 10.39
C ILE A 90 -6.96 8.10 9.28
N GLU A 91 -8.14 7.59 9.61
CA GLU A 91 -9.21 7.31 8.65
C GLU A 91 -9.66 8.57 7.91
N GLU A 92 -9.95 9.68 8.65
CA GLU A 92 -10.27 10.99 8.07
C GLU A 92 -9.16 11.47 7.11
N PHE A 93 -7.90 11.33 7.54
CA PHE A 93 -6.74 11.72 6.73
C PHE A 93 -6.61 10.84 5.46
N CYS A 94 -6.69 9.52 5.59
CA CYS A 94 -6.63 8.59 4.47
C CYS A 94 -7.76 8.87 3.47
N PHE A 95 -8.98 9.10 3.96
CA PHE A 95 -10.13 9.48 3.11
C PHE A 95 -9.84 10.73 2.29
N SER A 96 -9.23 11.76 2.89
CA SER A 96 -8.85 13.01 2.20
C SER A 96 -7.80 12.79 1.08
N LYS A 97 -7.11 11.64 1.10
CA LYS A 97 -6.12 11.22 0.11
C LYS A 97 -6.62 10.15 -0.87
N ASN A 98 -7.91 9.84 -0.84
CA ASN A 98 -8.52 8.74 -1.61
C ASN A 98 -7.90 7.38 -1.29
N VAL A 99 -7.50 7.17 -0.04
CA VAL A 99 -6.95 5.92 0.51
C VAL A 99 -7.94 5.32 1.49
N LYS A 100 -8.19 4.02 1.40
CA LYS A 100 -9.08 3.32 2.32
C LYS A 100 -8.34 2.90 3.59
N TYR A 101 -8.79 3.36 4.75
CA TYR A 101 -8.31 2.89 6.05
C TYR A 101 -9.15 1.71 6.56
N ILE A 102 -8.48 0.68 7.10
CA ILE A 102 -9.14 -0.50 7.66
C ILE A 102 -8.43 -0.89 8.97
N SER A 103 -9.14 -0.83 10.08
CA SER A 103 -8.61 -1.31 11.36
C SER A 103 -8.79 -2.83 11.50
N LYS A 104 -7.68 -3.55 11.72
CA LYS A 104 -7.63 -5.01 11.93
C LYS A 104 -7.07 -5.31 13.32
N ILE A 105 -7.86 -5.04 14.36
CA ILE A 105 -7.47 -5.24 15.77
C ILE A 105 -7.07 -6.68 16.09
N ASP A 106 -7.61 -7.65 15.35
CA ASP A 106 -7.28 -9.07 15.50
C ASP A 106 -5.85 -9.39 15.02
N LEU A 107 -5.22 -8.50 14.22
CA LEU A 107 -3.80 -8.56 13.88
C LEU A 107 -2.90 -7.88 14.91
N GLY A 108 -3.47 -7.33 15.98
CA GLY A 108 -2.73 -6.71 17.07
C GLY A 108 -1.85 -7.70 17.81
N ASN A 109 -1.06 -7.17 18.76
CA ASN A 109 -0.11 -7.97 19.52
C ASN A 109 -0.41 -7.94 21.01
N THR A 110 -0.27 -9.08 21.69
CA THR A 110 -0.43 -9.24 23.14
C THR A 110 0.87 -9.56 23.87
N SER A 111 1.96 -9.82 23.12
CA SER A 111 3.24 -10.21 23.75
C SER A 111 3.98 -9.06 24.44
N GLY A 112 3.64 -7.81 24.14
CA GLY A 112 4.41 -6.64 24.58
C GLY A 112 5.80 -6.52 23.96
N THR A 113 6.17 -7.41 23.03
CA THR A 113 7.47 -7.46 22.35
C THR A 113 7.31 -7.46 20.83
N LYS A 114 8.43 -7.55 20.08
CA LYS A 114 8.41 -7.70 18.62
C LYS A 114 7.76 -9.01 18.13
N LYS A 115 7.75 -10.05 19.00
CA LYS A 115 7.13 -11.33 18.63
C LYS A 115 5.63 -11.14 18.48
N TRP A 116 5.11 -11.39 17.30
CA TRP A 116 3.68 -11.28 17.08
C TRP A 116 2.93 -12.45 17.74
N ILE A 117 2.12 -12.14 18.73
CA ILE A 117 1.17 -13.05 19.37
C ILE A 117 -0.19 -12.37 19.31
N PRO A 118 -1.07 -12.77 18.38
CA PRO A 118 -2.39 -12.13 18.25
C PRO A 118 -3.30 -12.42 19.43
N PRO A 119 -4.29 -11.56 19.71
CA PRO A 119 -5.27 -11.78 20.76
C PRO A 119 -6.05 -13.08 20.63
N ASN A 120 -6.36 -13.47 19.39
CA ASN A 120 -7.03 -14.71 19.04
C ASN A 120 -6.48 -15.26 17.73
N GLN A 121 -5.92 -16.46 17.75
CA GLN A 121 -5.28 -17.09 16.58
C GLN A 121 -6.25 -17.34 15.42
N LYS A 122 -7.48 -17.80 15.71
CA LYS A 122 -8.47 -18.08 14.67
C LYS A 122 -8.92 -16.81 13.97
N LYS A 123 -9.22 -15.75 14.73
CA LYS A 123 -9.61 -14.45 14.18
C LYS A 123 -8.45 -13.80 13.42
N ALA A 124 -7.22 -13.89 13.94
CA ALA A 124 -6.04 -13.36 13.25
C ALA A 124 -5.79 -14.06 11.91
N LYS A 125 -6.01 -15.38 11.83
CA LYS A 125 -5.92 -16.11 10.55
C LYS A 125 -6.98 -15.64 9.55
N ALA A 126 -8.22 -15.46 9.99
CA ALA A 126 -9.29 -14.91 9.15
C ALA A 126 -8.94 -13.49 8.66
N ALA A 127 -8.51 -12.61 9.58
CA ALA A 127 -8.10 -11.26 9.24
C ALA A 127 -6.91 -11.20 8.26
N LEU A 128 -5.95 -12.13 8.34
CA LEU A 128 -4.87 -12.25 7.36
C LEU A 128 -5.37 -12.63 5.97
N LEU A 129 -6.35 -13.55 5.88
CA LEU A 129 -6.94 -13.93 4.60
C LEU A 129 -7.72 -12.77 3.98
N GLU A 130 -8.51 -12.04 4.77
CA GLU A 130 -9.18 -10.82 4.29
C GLU A 130 -8.20 -9.76 3.78
N VAL A 131 -7.06 -9.56 4.48
CA VAL A 131 -6.01 -8.63 3.99
C VAL A 131 -5.35 -9.16 2.74
N ALA A 132 -5.15 -10.48 2.60
CA ALA A 132 -4.64 -11.08 1.39
C ALA A 132 -5.57 -10.84 0.18
N GLU A 133 -6.89 -10.90 0.37
CA GLU A 133 -7.86 -10.54 -0.68
C GLU A 133 -7.78 -9.04 -1.05
N ILE A 134 -7.54 -8.18 -0.04
CA ILE A 134 -7.37 -6.72 -0.27
C ILE A 134 -6.11 -6.44 -1.11
N THR A 135 -5.03 -7.21 -0.96
CA THR A 135 -3.81 -7.03 -1.79
C THR A 135 -4.06 -7.28 -3.28
N GLN A 136 -5.10 -8.03 -3.64
CA GLN A 136 -5.51 -8.23 -5.03
C GLN A 136 -6.22 -7.01 -5.62
N GLN A 137 -6.67 -6.09 -4.77
CA GLN A 137 -7.45 -4.90 -5.16
C GLN A 137 -6.57 -3.64 -5.22
N GLY A 138 -5.34 -3.69 -4.70
CA GLY A 138 -4.41 -2.56 -4.73
C GLY A 138 -3.35 -2.61 -3.65
N THR A 139 -2.45 -1.66 -3.73
CA THR A 139 -1.26 -1.56 -2.86
C THR A 139 -1.63 -1.37 -1.39
N VAL A 140 -1.05 -2.18 -0.52
CA VAL A 140 -1.34 -2.24 0.91
C VAL A 140 -0.18 -1.73 1.75
N LEU A 141 -0.49 -0.90 2.76
CA LEU A 141 0.45 -0.47 3.80
C LEU A 141 -0.04 -0.92 5.17
N LEU A 142 0.76 -1.74 5.87
CA LEU A 142 0.49 -2.12 7.26
C LEU A 142 0.99 -1.02 8.21
N LEU A 143 0.07 -0.42 8.98
CA LEU A 143 0.36 0.66 9.92
C LEU A 143 0.49 0.14 11.35
N CYS A 144 1.52 0.59 12.06
CA CYS A 144 1.70 0.35 13.49
C CYS A 144 2.27 1.57 14.22
N ALA A 145 2.39 1.51 15.54
CA ALA A 145 2.92 2.59 16.35
C ALA A 145 4.45 2.64 16.34
N GLU A 146 5.13 1.49 16.52
CA GLU A 146 6.59 1.41 16.65
C GLU A 146 7.28 1.81 15.35
N MET A 147 8.20 2.79 15.43
CA MET A 147 8.92 3.29 14.26
C MET A 147 9.92 2.26 13.71
N ASN A 148 10.71 1.67 14.62
CA ASN A 148 11.71 0.68 14.22
C ASN A 148 11.05 -0.66 13.89
N PRO A 149 11.16 -1.17 12.64
CA PRO A 149 10.56 -2.46 12.26
C PRO A 149 11.12 -3.62 13.09
N ASP A 150 12.40 -3.61 13.44
CA ASP A 150 13.04 -4.68 14.23
C ASP A 150 12.48 -4.81 15.65
N LYS A 151 11.76 -3.82 16.12
CA LYS A 151 11.10 -3.82 17.45
C LYS A 151 9.59 -3.98 17.36
N CYS A 152 9.02 -4.11 16.16
CA CYS A 152 7.59 -4.06 15.93
C CYS A 152 7.00 -5.39 15.47
N HIS A 153 5.84 -5.74 16.02
CA HIS A 153 5.09 -6.93 15.63
C HIS A 153 4.54 -6.88 14.18
N ARG A 154 4.42 -5.67 13.58
CA ARG A 154 3.96 -5.53 12.19
C ARG A 154 4.82 -6.33 11.20
N VAL A 155 6.10 -6.53 11.52
CA VAL A 155 7.01 -7.35 10.71
C VAL A 155 6.54 -8.81 10.69
N GLY A 156 6.16 -9.36 11.85
CA GLY A 156 5.61 -10.71 11.93
C GLY A 156 4.28 -10.87 11.17
N VAL A 157 3.42 -9.84 11.22
CA VAL A 157 2.18 -9.79 10.42
C VAL A 157 2.51 -9.76 8.94
N ALA A 158 3.39 -8.84 8.51
CA ALA A 158 3.81 -8.69 7.12
C ALA A 158 4.41 -9.98 6.54
N GLN A 159 5.29 -10.65 7.31
CA GLN A 159 5.90 -11.92 6.91
C GLN A 159 4.86 -13.05 6.72
N LYS A 160 3.81 -13.08 7.56
CA LYS A 160 2.71 -14.06 7.38
C LYS A 160 1.87 -13.74 6.16
N LEU A 161 1.56 -12.45 5.95
CA LEU A 161 0.82 -12.00 4.77
C LEU A 161 1.63 -12.27 3.49
N ALA A 162 2.92 -11.95 3.49
CA ALA A 162 3.84 -12.18 2.37
C ALA A 162 3.82 -13.64 1.88
N LYS A 163 3.75 -14.59 2.81
CA LYS A 163 3.64 -16.03 2.48
C LYS A 163 2.30 -16.43 1.86
N LEU A 164 1.23 -15.67 2.11
CA LEU A 164 -0.09 -15.94 1.55
C LEU A 164 -0.23 -15.40 0.13
N VAL A 165 0.42 -14.25 -0.16
CA VAL A 165 0.24 -13.53 -1.43
C VAL A 165 1.48 -13.55 -2.32
N SER A 166 2.58 -14.15 -1.86
CA SER A 166 3.88 -14.23 -2.58
C SER A 166 4.47 -12.87 -2.95
N LEU A 167 4.20 -11.82 -2.15
CA LEU A 167 4.73 -10.48 -2.34
C LEU A 167 5.88 -10.19 -1.35
N PRO A 168 6.94 -9.50 -1.76
CA PRO A 168 7.99 -9.05 -0.86
C PRO A 168 7.49 -7.96 0.10
N VAL A 169 8.22 -7.76 1.20
CA VAL A 169 7.90 -6.74 2.22
C VAL A 169 8.90 -5.59 2.13
N LYS A 170 8.40 -4.35 2.09
CA LYS A 170 9.20 -3.13 2.14
C LYS A 170 8.85 -2.31 3.38
N HIS A 171 9.84 -2.05 4.23
CA HIS A 171 9.68 -1.23 5.44
C HIS A 171 9.96 0.24 5.11
N LEU A 172 8.98 1.12 5.32
CA LEU A 172 9.09 2.57 5.16
C LEU A 172 9.50 3.19 6.51
N LEU A 173 10.56 4.00 6.53
CA LEU A 173 11.20 4.55 7.75
C LEU A 173 11.07 6.07 7.86
#